data_c56e3cdbddf9ded58228fd9127e46857
#
_entry.id   c56e3cdbddf9ded58228fd9127e46857
#
_cell.length_a   1.000
_cell.length_b   1.000
_cell.length_c   1.000
_cell.angle_alpha   90.00
_cell.angle_beta   90.00
_cell.angle_gamma   90.00
#
_symmetry.space_group_name_H-M   'P 1'
#
loop_
_entity.id
_entity.type
_entity.pdbx_description
1 polymer ?
#
loop_
_entity_poly.entity_id
_entity_poly.type
_entity_poly.pdbx_seq_one_letter_code
_entity_poly.pdbx_strand_id
1 'polypeptide(L)'
;TIDPVGACVGLRGIRVQAVVTELQGEKIDIVPYSEDKAQYIVSALSPAEVTKVVLDEENNRIEAVVPQEQFSLAIGRRGQNVKLASQLLGCDIDVLTEEQEQERRSNENKVRSQRFIEALDVDEMIAHLLIAEGFSTVDEIALVPLNELAEIEGFDEDVAAELQKRAKDFIAKRNEEFAEKSKTLGIDEQLKTVDGLDQDMILTLAGKGVKTLDDLADLAADELMEMLGENVLSE
;
A
#
# COMPACT_ATOMS: atom_id res chain seq x y z
N THR A 1 -14.73 -20.67 -30.92
CA THR A 1 -13.70 -20.39 -29.90
C THR A 1 -13.36 -21.68 -29.19
N ILE A 2 -12.07 -21.99 -29.10
CA ILE A 2 -11.57 -23.16 -28.38
C ILE A 2 -11.61 -22.84 -26.89
N ASP A 3 -12.20 -23.73 -26.09
CA ASP A 3 -12.10 -23.66 -24.63
C ASP A 3 -10.71 -24.15 -24.19
N PRO A 4 -9.80 -23.25 -23.73
CA PRO A 4 -8.42 -23.61 -23.39
C PRO A 4 -8.36 -24.52 -22.16
N VAL A 5 -9.20 -24.29 -21.16
CA VAL A 5 -9.25 -25.11 -19.94
C VAL A 5 -9.74 -26.50 -20.26
N GLY A 6 -10.85 -26.60 -20.98
CA GLY A 6 -11.39 -27.88 -21.43
C GLY A 6 -10.41 -28.67 -22.30
N ALA A 7 -9.62 -27.97 -23.14
CA ALA A 7 -8.57 -28.60 -23.95
C ALA A 7 -7.43 -29.19 -23.11
N CYS A 8 -7.04 -28.50 -22.02
CA CYS A 8 -6.02 -29.00 -21.07
C CYS A 8 -6.54 -30.16 -20.22
N VAL A 9 -7.76 -30.07 -19.72
CA VAL A 9 -8.40 -31.10 -18.90
C VAL A 9 -8.63 -32.38 -19.71
N GLY A 10 -9.09 -32.22 -20.94
CA GLY A 10 -9.45 -33.31 -21.84
C GLY A 10 -10.75 -34.01 -21.47
N LEU A 11 -11.20 -34.90 -22.31
CA LEU A 11 -12.48 -35.62 -22.12
C LEU A 11 -12.43 -36.39 -20.80
N ARG A 12 -13.34 -36.05 -19.87
CA ARG A 12 -13.43 -36.65 -18.51
C ARG A 12 -12.13 -36.52 -17.70
N GLY A 13 -11.29 -35.52 -17.97
CA GLY A 13 -10.07 -35.28 -17.21
C GLY A 13 -8.88 -36.19 -17.60
N ILE A 14 -8.94 -36.93 -18.70
CA ILE A 14 -7.90 -37.89 -19.08
C ILE A 14 -6.52 -37.23 -19.20
N ARG A 15 -6.46 -36.01 -19.79
CA ARG A 15 -5.17 -35.34 -20.01
C ARG A 15 -4.56 -34.83 -18.70
N VAL A 16 -5.35 -34.14 -17.87
CA VAL A 16 -4.87 -33.65 -16.58
C VAL A 16 -4.49 -34.82 -15.67
N GLN A 17 -5.26 -35.92 -15.69
CA GLN A 17 -4.96 -37.11 -14.89
C GLN A 17 -3.66 -37.79 -15.31
N ALA A 18 -3.33 -37.80 -16.59
CA ALA A 18 -2.05 -38.33 -17.07
C ALA A 18 -0.87 -37.51 -16.52
N VAL A 19 -0.97 -36.18 -16.48
CA VAL A 19 0.05 -35.30 -15.91
C VAL A 19 0.14 -35.49 -14.38
N VAL A 20 -1.00 -35.54 -13.67
CA VAL A 20 -1.05 -35.82 -12.22
C VAL A 20 -0.36 -37.14 -11.89
N THR A 21 -0.56 -38.17 -12.72
CA THR A 21 0.09 -39.49 -12.53
C THR A 21 1.60 -39.40 -12.71
N GLU A 22 2.08 -38.67 -13.73
CA GLU A 22 3.51 -38.45 -13.97
C GLU A 22 4.17 -37.66 -12.84
N LEU A 23 3.44 -36.70 -12.25
CA LEU A 23 3.87 -35.94 -11.09
C LEU A 23 3.61 -36.64 -9.73
N GLN A 24 3.44 -37.97 -9.75
CA GLN A 24 3.27 -38.81 -8.54
C GLN A 24 2.09 -38.41 -7.66
N GLY A 25 1.03 -37.89 -8.27
CA GLY A 25 -0.22 -37.56 -7.57
C GLY A 25 -0.31 -36.10 -7.07
N GLU A 26 0.60 -35.22 -7.49
CA GLU A 26 0.45 -33.79 -7.21
C GLU A 26 -0.82 -33.25 -7.88
N LYS A 27 -1.53 -32.41 -7.14
CA LYS A 27 -2.72 -31.73 -7.65
C LYS A 27 -2.30 -30.62 -8.62
N ILE A 28 -3.05 -30.50 -9.70
CA ILE A 28 -2.85 -29.50 -10.72
C ILE A 28 -4.10 -28.63 -10.80
N ASP A 29 -3.94 -27.32 -10.65
CA ASP A 29 -4.94 -26.33 -10.94
C ASP A 29 -4.63 -25.65 -12.26
N ILE A 30 -5.64 -25.54 -13.14
CA ILE A 30 -5.50 -24.91 -14.44
C ILE A 30 -6.14 -23.55 -14.37
N VAL A 31 -5.30 -22.50 -14.45
CA VAL A 31 -5.73 -21.13 -14.37
C VAL A 31 -5.75 -20.50 -15.76
N PRO A 32 -6.89 -19.94 -16.23
CA PRO A 32 -6.94 -19.18 -17.48
C PRO A 32 -6.01 -17.97 -17.40
N TYR A 33 -5.14 -17.82 -18.39
CA TYR A 33 -4.30 -16.63 -18.48
C TYR A 33 -5.13 -15.41 -18.84
N SER A 34 -4.86 -14.28 -18.20
CA SER A 34 -5.38 -12.97 -18.56
C SER A 34 -4.24 -11.94 -18.54
N GLU A 35 -4.29 -10.98 -19.46
CA GLU A 35 -3.41 -9.80 -19.42
C GLU A 35 -3.82 -8.83 -18.31
N ASP A 36 -5.11 -8.84 -17.95
CA ASP A 36 -5.65 -8.10 -16.80
C ASP A 36 -5.28 -8.83 -15.51
N LYS A 37 -4.38 -8.22 -14.72
CA LYS A 37 -3.92 -8.75 -13.44
C LYS A 37 -5.07 -8.99 -12.45
N ALA A 38 -6.09 -8.12 -12.46
CA ALA A 38 -7.24 -8.27 -11.57
C ALA A 38 -8.08 -9.52 -11.91
N GLN A 39 -8.31 -9.78 -13.19
CA GLN A 39 -8.98 -11.01 -13.62
C GLN A 39 -8.10 -12.25 -13.40
N TYR A 40 -6.79 -12.10 -13.56
CA TYR A 40 -5.87 -13.22 -13.42
C TYR A 40 -5.79 -13.69 -11.96
N ILE A 41 -5.72 -12.76 -10.98
CA ILE A 41 -5.72 -13.12 -9.56
C ILE A 41 -7.04 -13.77 -9.14
N VAL A 42 -8.18 -13.28 -9.60
CA VAL A 42 -9.49 -13.89 -9.33
C VAL A 42 -9.53 -15.33 -9.84
N SER A 43 -9.00 -15.59 -11.02
CA SER A 43 -8.91 -16.93 -11.58
C SER A 43 -7.92 -17.82 -10.81
N ALA A 44 -6.79 -17.26 -10.37
CA ALA A 44 -5.74 -17.98 -9.64
C ALA A 44 -6.16 -18.39 -8.23
N LEU A 45 -7.00 -17.60 -7.57
CA LEU A 45 -7.53 -17.92 -6.24
C LEU A 45 -8.81 -18.78 -6.27
N SER A 46 -9.32 -19.12 -7.47
CA SER A 46 -10.46 -20.03 -7.60
C SER A 46 -10.19 -21.37 -6.87
N PRO A 47 -11.19 -21.98 -6.17
CA PRO A 47 -12.60 -21.63 -6.17
C PRO A 47 -13.04 -20.58 -5.13
N ALA A 48 -12.11 -19.89 -4.48
CA ALA A 48 -12.47 -18.79 -3.58
C ALA A 48 -13.04 -17.61 -4.38
N GLU A 49 -14.10 -17.01 -3.88
CA GLU A 49 -14.71 -15.82 -4.47
C GLU A 49 -13.97 -14.58 -3.98
N VAL A 50 -13.40 -13.81 -4.91
CA VAL A 50 -12.76 -12.53 -4.61
C VAL A 50 -13.78 -11.42 -4.83
N THR A 51 -14.07 -10.65 -3.80
CA THR A 51 -15.06 -9.56 -3.85
C THR A 51 -14.46 -8.25 -4.35
N LYS A 52 -13.15 -8.05 -4.09
CA LYS A 52 -12.43 -6.85 -4.49
C LYS A 52 -10.96 -7.15 -4.72
N VAL A 53 -10.39 -6.48 -5.71
CA VAL A 53 -8.94 -6.50 -5.98
C VAL A 53 -8.42 -5.06 -5.96
N VAL A 54 -7.35 -4.83 -5.25
CA VAL A 54 -6.60 -3.57 -5.26
C VAL A 54 -5.21 -3.86 -5.83
N LEU A 55 -4.85 -3.12 -6.87
CA LEU A 55 -3.54 -3.24 -7.53
C LEU A 55 -2.65 -2.10 -7.05
N ASP A 56 -1.53 -2.45 -6.46
CA ASP A 56 -0.44 -1.53 -6.15
C ASP A 56 0.69 -1.80 -7.16
N GLU A 57 0.72 -0.98 -8.20
CA GLU A 57 1.69 -1.15 -9.28
C GLU A 57 3.09 -0.70 -8.86
N GLU A 58 3.20 0.26 -7.94
CA GLU A 58 4.47 0.82 -7.47
C GLU A 58 5.25 -0.22 -6.66
N ASN A 59 4.56 -0.91 -5.76
CA ASN A 59 5.15 -1.95 -4.92
C ASN A 59 5.03 -3.35 -5.52
N ASN A 60 4.49 -3.47 -6.73
CA ASN A 60 4.21 -4.76 -7.39
C ASN A 60 3.44 -5.74 -6.50
N ARG A 61 2.41 -5.22 -5.82
CA ARG A 61 1.59 -5.93 -4.83
C ARG A 61 0.12 -5.95 -5.25
N ILE A 62 -0.57 -7.02 -4.93
CA ILE A 62 -2.00 -7.17 -5.16
C ILE A 62 -2.67 -7.55 -3.84
N GLU A 63 -3.73 -6.82 -3.50
CA GLU A 63 -4.59 -7.18 -2.37
C GLU A 63 -5.89 -7.78 -2.90
N ALA A 64 -6.20 -8.98 -2.46
CA ALA A 64 -7.42 -9.68 -2.78
C ALA A 64 -8.32 -9.77 -1.55
N VAL A 65 -9.48 -9.14 -1.61
CA VAL A 65 -10.48 -9.18 -0.53
C VAL A 65 -11.46 -10.31 -0.79
N VAL A 66 -11.66 -11.14 0.22
CA VAL A 66 -12.55 -12.31 0.15
C VAL A 66 -13.53 -12.33 1.34
N PRO A 67 -14.69 -12.97 1.20
CA PRO A 67 -15.57 -13.23 2.34
C PRO A 67 -14.85 -14.03 3.43
N GLN A 68 -15.20 -13.79 4.69
CA GLN A 68 -14.58 -14.44 5.86
C GLN A 68 -14.59 -15.98 5.76
N GLU A 69 -15.69 -16.56 5.27
CA GLU A 69 -15.83 -18.01 5.15
C GLU A 69 -14.86 -18.58 4.09
N GLN A 70 -14.41 -17.79 3.15
CA GLN A 70 -13.56 -18.21 2.04
C GLN A 70 -12.08 -17.88 2.25
N PHE A 71 -11.76 -17.15 3.30
CA PHE A 71 -10.38 -16.72 3.60
C PHE A 71 -9.41 -17.90 3.65
N SER A 72 -9.77 -18.96 4.42
CA SER A 72 -8.92 -20.15 4.51
C SER A 72 -8.79 -20.90 3.19
N LEU A 73 -9.79 -20.83 2.32
CA LEU A 73 -9.78 -21.43 0.99
C LEU A 73 -8.85 -20.67 0.05
N ALA A 74 -8.93 -19.33 0.05
CA ALA A 74 -8.08 -18.46 -0.75
C ALA A 74 -6.60 -18.62 -0.39
N ILE A 75 -6.27 -18.62 0.90
CA ILE A 75 -4.89 -18.81 1.38
C ILE A 75 -4.40 -20.23 1.11
N GLY A 76 -5.27 -21.22 1.31
CA GLY A 76 -4.92 -22.62 1.20
C GLY A 76 -4.11 -23.14 2.39
N ARG A 77 -3.85 -24.46 2.40
CA ARG A 77 -3.10 -25.11 3.49
C ARG A 77 -1.67 -24.55 3.56
N ARG A 78 -1.30 -23.97 4.71
CA ARG A 78 0.02 -23.33 4.96
C ARG A 78 0.36 -22.21 3.95
N GLY A 79 -0.63 -21.50 3.46
CA GLY A 79 -0.40 -20.43 2.49
C GLY A 79 -0.03 -20.90 1.08
N GLN A 80 -0.22 -22.18 0.77
CA GLN A 80 0.23 -22.76 -0.50
C GLN A 80 -0.48 -22.14 -1.71
N ASN A 81 -1.77 -21.86 -1.59
CA ASN A 81 -2.56 -21.33 -2.71
C ASN A 81 -2.12 -19.91 -3.08
N VAL A 82 -2.04 -19.03 -2.08
CA VAL A 82 -1.61 -17.65 -2.29
C VAL A 82 -0.15 -17.60 -2.77
N LYS A 83 0.72 -18.46 -2.25
CA LYS A 83 2.12 -18.55 -2.69
C LYS A 83 2.23 -18.96 -4.16
N LEU A 84 1.44 -19.94 -4.61
CA LEU A 84 1.42 -20.36 -6.01
C LEU A 84 0.85 -19.26 -6.92
N ALA A 85 -0.20 -18.58 -6.48
CA ALA A 85 -0.75 -17.43 -7.20
C ALA A 85 0.26 -16.29 -7.32
N SER A 86 0.99 -15.96 -6.24
CA SER A 86 2.07 -14.98 -6.24
C SER A 86 3.18 -15.33 -7.24
N GLN A 87 3.63 -16.57 -7.26
CA GLN A 87 4.62 -17.05 -8.23
C GLN A 87 4.11 -17.01 -9.66
N LEU A 88 2.81 -17.30 -9.88
CA LEU A 88 2.18 -17.29 -11.19
C LEU A 88 2.06 -15.89 -11.77
N LEU A 89 1.70 -14.89 -10.92
CA LEU A 89 1.54 -13.49 -11.33
C LEU A 89 2.85 -12.70 -11.28
N GLY A 90 3.87 -13.21 -10.56
CA GLY A 90 5.16 -12.52 -10.38
C GLY A 90 5.06 -11.27 -9.51
N CYS A 91 4.12 -11.24 -8.55
CA CYS A 91 3.91 -10.14 -7.62
C CYS A 91 3.52 -10.67 -6.24
N ASP A 92 3.64 -9.84 -5.22
CA ASP A 92 3.20 -10.17 -3.89
C ASP A 92 1.67 -10.09 -3.78
N ILE A 93 1.07 -11.09 -3.13
CA ILE A 93 -0.38 -11.17 -2.98
C ILE A 93 -0.74 -11.27 -1.51
N ASP A 94 -1.54 -10.31 -1.06
CA ASP A 94 -2.17 -10.35 0.24
C ASP A 94 -3.65 -10.67 0.11
N VAL A 95 -4.08 -11.62 0.91
CA VAL A 95 -5.49 -11.97 1.02
C VAL A 95 -6.02 -11.39 2.33
N LEU A 96 -7.06 -10.59 2.24
CA LEU A 96 -7.73 -9.94 3.36
C LEU A 96 -9.20 -10.36 3.41
N THR A 97 -9.76 -10.36 4.61
CA THR A 97 -11.21 -10.43 4.73
C THR A 97 -11.83 -9.04 4.58
N GLU A 98 -13.12 -8.98 4.27
CA GLU A 98 -13.86 -7.71 4.20
C GLU A 98 -13.77 -6.92 5.52
N GLU A 99 -13.80 -7.63 6.67
CA GLU A 99 -13.65 -7.01 7.99
C GLU A 99 -12.25 -6.41 8.19
N GLN A 100 -11.21 -7.16 7.82
CA GLN A 100 -9.82 -6.70 7.93
C GLN A 100 -9.56 -5.49 7.01
N GLU A 101 -10.07 -5.53 5.79
CA GLU A 101 -9.96 -4.39 4.86
C GLU A 101 -10.68 -3.16 5.39
N GLN A 102 -11.90 -3.33 5.92
CA GLN A 102 -12.66 -2.24 6.52
C GLN A 102 -11.99 -1.67 7.78
N GLU A 103 -11.46 -2.52 8.65
CA GLU A 103 -10.73 -2.11 9.84
C GLU A 103 -9.46 -1.34 9.47
N ARG A 104 -8.67 -1.85 8.51
CA ARG A 104 -7.48 -1.17 8.02
C ARG A 104 -7.82 0.21 7.48
N ARG A 105 -8.80 0.33 6.56
CA ARG A 105 -9.24 1.63 6.03
C ARG A 105 -9.73 2.58 7.12
N SER A 106 -10.48 2.07 8.09
CA SER A 106 -10.93 2.88 9.22
C SER A 106 -9.75 3.42 10.01
N ASN A 107 -8.72 2.60 10.24
CA ASN A 107 -7.52 3.01 10.97
C ASN A 107 -6.68 4.00 10.15
N GLU A 108 -6.49 3.76 8.86
CA GLU A 108 -5.80 4.69 7.95
C GLU A 108 -6.50 6.07 7.94
N ASN A 109 -7.81 6.08 7.81
CA ASN A 109 -8.59 7.33 7.84
C ASN A 109 -8.49 8.04 9.20
N LYS A 110 -8.48 7.29 10.32
CA LYS A 110 -8.28 7.89 11.64
C LYS A 110 -6.89 8.50 11.78
N VAL A 111 -5.85 7.82 11.31
CA VAL A 111 -4.48 8.35 11.34
C VAL A 111 -4.36 9.61 10.49
N ARG A 112 -4.92 9.60 9.27
CA ARG A 112 -4.94 10.80 8.39
C ARG A 112 -5.72 11.94 9.03
N SER A 113 -6.91 11.66 9.56
CA SER A 113 -7.73 12.67 10.24
C SER A 113 -6.96 13.30 11.40
N GLN A 114 -6.30 12.48 12.23
CA GLN A 114 -5.51 12.96 13.33
C GLN A 114 -4.33 13.86 12.88
N ARG A 115 -3.64 13.46 11.80
CA ARG A 115 -2.57 14.28 11.18
C ARG A 115 -3.08 15.65 10.75
N PHE A 116 -4.24 15.72 10.08
CA PHE A 116 -4.84 17.00 9.68
C PHE A 116 -5.26 17.84 10.87
N ILE A 117 -5.89 17.24 11.89
CA ILE A 117 -6.27 17.94 13.12
C ILE A 117 -5.05 18.58 13.77
N GLU A 118 -3.97 17.83 13.94
CA GLU A 118 -2.74 18.32 14.61
C GLU A 118 -1.98 19.35 13.76
N ALA A 119 -1.89 19.12 12.44
CA ALA A 119 -1.12 19.97 11.55
C ALA A 119 -1.82 21.30 11.22
N LEU A 120 -3.14 21.26 11.04
CA LEU A 120 -3.93 22.40 10.59
C LEU A 120 -4.71 23.09 11.73
N ASP A 121 -4.69 22.51 12.93
CA ASP A 121 -5.50 22.95 14.08
C ASP A 121 -6.99 23.11 13.70
N VAL A 122 -7.54 22.05 13.13
CA VAL A 122 -8.94 21.96 12.68
C VAL A 122 -9.72 20.93 13.51
N ASP A 123 -11.02 20.98 13.41
CA ASP A 123 -11.89 19.98 14.02
C ASP A 123 -11.96 18.69 13.15
N GLU A 124 -12.52 17.64 13.73
CA GLU A 124 -12.66 16.33 13.08
C GLU A 124 -13.52 16.40 11.82
N MET A 125 -14.50 17.31 11.78
CA MET A 125 -15.39 17.46 10.62
C MET A 125 -14.62 17.97 9.40
N ILE A 126 -13.79 18.99 9.57
CA ILE A 126 -12.95 19.56 8.51
C ILE A 126 -11.92 18.52 8.04
N ALA A 127 -11.29 17.81 8.98
CA ALA A 127 -10.34 16.76 8.65
C ALA A 127 -11.00 15.64 7.81
N HIS A 128 -12.21 15.22 8.16
CA HIS A 128 -12.95 14.22 7.38
C HIS A 128 -13.38 14.73 6.00
N LEU A 129 -13.75 16.01 5.86
CA LEU A 129 -14.07 16.61 4.56
C LEU A 129 -12.84 16.60 3.66
N LEU A 130 -11.67 17.00 4.15
CA LEU A 130 -10.41 16.95 3.38
C LEU A 130 -10.09 15.53 2.90
N ILE A 131 -10.27 14.52 3.75
CA ILE A 131 -10.08 13.11 3.38
C ILE A 131 -11.10 12.66 2.35
N ALA A 132 -12.36 13.07 2.46
CA ALA A 132 -13.43 12.73 1.53
C ALA A 132 -13.18 13.32 0.13
N GLU A 133 -12.58 14.51 0.06
CA GLU A 133 -12.15 15.15 -1.19
C GLU A 133 -10.84 14.57 -1.77
N GLY A 134 -10.24 13.59 -1.07
CA GLY A 134 -9.08 12.84 -1.57
C GLY A 134 -7.73 13.38 -1.11
N PHE A 135 -7.67 14.40 -0.26
CA PHE A 135 -6.40 14.86 0.30
C PHE A 135 -5.80 13.82 1.23
N SER A 136 -4.54 13.50 1.00
CA SER A 136 -3.80 12.51 1.78
C SER A 136 -2.75 13.16 2.68
N THR A 137 -2.19 14.30 2.27
CA THR A 137 -1.09 14.98 2.95
C THR A 137 -1.34 16.46 3.17
N VAL A 138 -0.65 17.04 4.16
CA VAL A 138 -0.68 18.49 4.42
C VAL A 138 0.02 19.27 3.29
N ASP A 139 1.00 18.64 2.65
CA ASP A 139 1.74 19.22 1.53
C ASP A 139 0.82 19.45 0.32
N GLU A 140 -0.11 18.53 0.02
CA GLU A 140 -1.13 18.69 -1.01
C GLU A 140 -2.01 19.91 -0.76
N ILE A 141 -2.47 20.10 0.49
CA ILE A 141 -3.29 21.25 0.88
C ILE A 141 -2.53 22.58 0.72
N ALA A 142 -1.23 22.58 1.00
CA ALA A 142 -0.40 23.77 0.83
C ALA A 142 -0.17 24.17 -0.63
N LEU A 143 -0.19 23.18 -1.55
CA LEU A 143 0.14 23.35 -2.97
C LEU A 143 -1.09 23.49 -3.88
N VAL A 144 -2.23 22.95 -3.49
CA VAL A 144 -3.46 23.00 -4.29
C VAL A 144 -3.90 24.44 -4.52
N PRO A 145 -4.45 24.78 -5.70
CA PRO A 145 -5.01 26.11 -5.97
C PRO A 145 -6.14 26.46 -4.99
N LEU A 146 -6.14 27.73 -4.53
CA LEU A 146 -7.11 28.20 -3.53
C LEU A 146 -8.58 28.01 -3.96
N ASN A 147 -8.85 28.16 -5.26
CA ASN A 147 -10.18 27.99 -5.82
C ASN A 147 -10.67 26.52 -5.70
N GLU A 148 -9.79 25.54 -5.81
CA GLU A 148 -10.15 24.12 -5.64
C GLU A 148 -10.50 23.82 -4.18
N LEU A 149 -9.77 24.38 -3.21
CA LEU A 149 -10.12 24.26 -1.79
C LEU A 149 -11.46 24.96 -1.47
N ALA A 150 -11.74 26.09 -2.10
CA ALA A 150 -12.98 26.85 -1.87
C ALA A 150 -14.20 26.20 -2.56
N GLU A 151 -14.01 25.28 -3.50
CA GLU A 151 -15.09 24.49 -4.14
C GLU A 151 -15.58 23.33 -3.26
N ILE A 152 -14.84 22.98 -2.22
CA ILE A 152 -15.23 21.92 -1.27
C ILE A 152 -16.51 22.34 -0.53
N GLU A 153 -17.49 21.45 -0.48
CA GLU A 153 -18.75 21.72 0.20
C GLU A 153 -18.53 22.06 1.68
N GLY A 154 -18.92 23.24 2.07
CA GLY A 154 -18.74 23.76 3.44
C GLY A 154 -17.52 24.64 3.63
N PHE A 155 -16.70 24.87 2.62
CA PHE A 155 -15.60 25.84 2.64
C PHE A 155 -15.98 27.10 1.86
N ASP A 156 -15.49 28.22 2.34
CA ASP A 156 -15.48 29.49 1.62
C ASP A 156 -14.03 29.92 1.33
N GLU A 157 -13.85 31.01 0.60
CA GLU A 157 -12.51 31.52 0.28
C GLU A 157 -11.67 31.85 1.52
N ASP A 158 -12.31 32.33 2.61
CA ASP A 158 -11.61 32.68 3.83
C ASP A 158 -11.12 31.45 4.58
N VAL A 159 -11.97 30.40 4.66
CA VAL A 159 -11.60 29.10 5.25
C VAL A 159 -10.51 28.42 4.43
N ALA A 160 -10.64 28.41 3.11
CA ALA A 160 -9.64 27.84 2.21
C ALA A 160 -8.28 28.55 2.34
N ALA A 161 -8.28 29.88 2.40
CA ALA A 161 -7.06 30.67 2.58
C ALA A 161 -6.39 30.42 3.93
N GLU A 162 -7.18 30.31 5.01
CA GLU A 162 -6.65 30.04 6.35
C GLU A 162 -6.07 28.62 6.43
N LEU A 163 -6.75 27.61 5.87
CA LEU A 163 -6.25 26.21 5.82
C LEU A 163 -4.94 26.13 5.05
N GLN A 164 -4.86 26.76 3.87
CA GLN A 164 -3.65 26.77 3.08
C GLN A 164 -2.50 27.47 3.80
N LYS A 165 -2.78 28.56 4.50
CA LYS A 165 -1.79 29.27 5.31
C LYS A 165 -1.27 28.39 6.43
N ARG A 166 -2.18 27.74 7.21
CA ARG A 166 -1.80 26.83 8.29
C ARG A 166 -0.97 25.66 7.77
N ALA A 167 -1.32 25.10 6.61
CA ALA A 167 -0.53 24.05 5.97
C ALA A 167 0.89 24.52 5.65
N LYS A 168 1.04 25.71 5.07
CA LYS A 168 2.35 26.30 4.76
C LYS A 168 3.17 26.61 6.01
N ASP A 169 2.53 27.13 7.06
CA ASP A 169 3.18 27.43 8.34
C ASP A 169 3.65 26.12 9.03
N PHE A 170 2.82 25.08 8.99
CA PHE A 170 3.18 23.76 9.52
C PHE A 170 4.39 23.17 8.79
N ILE A 171 4.39 23.20 7.46
CA ILE A 171 5.50 22.70 6.64
C ILE A 171 6.78 23.49 6.91
N ALA A 172 6.70 24.82 7.01
CA ALA A 172 7.84 25.67 7.32
C ALA A 172 8.45 25.30 8.69
N LYS A 173 7.60 25.14 9.70
CA LYS A 173 8.02 24.74 11.03
C LYS A 173 8.65 23.34 11.05
N ARG A 174 8.03 22.37 10.37
CA ARG A 174 8.57 21.00 10.21
C ARG A 174 9.95 21.02 9.57
N ASN A 175 10.14 21.84 8.52
CA ASN A 175 11.43 21.96 7.84
C ASN A 175 12.50 22.62 8.72
N GLU A 176 12.14 23.62 9.53
CA GLU A 176 13.05 24.24 10.50
C GLU A 176 13.48 23.22 11.57
N GLU A 177 12.53 22.51 12.16
CA GLU A 177 12.82 21.47 13.15
C GLU A 177 13.68 20.35 12.59
N PHE A 178 13.40 19.93 11.35
CA PHE A 178 14.23 18.94 10.64
C PHE A 178 15.66 19.46 10.42
N ALA A 179 15.81 20.70 10.00
CA ALA A 179 17.13 21.30 9.77
C ALA A 179 17.95 21.39 11.08
N GLU A 180 17.32 21.74 12.21
CA GLU A 180 17.97 21.78 13.52
C GLU A 180 18.36 20.39 14.02
N LYS A 181 17.42 19.41 13.94
CA LYS A 181 17.70 18.02 14.32
C LYS A 181 18.77 17.38 13.44
N SER A 182 18.74 17.67 12.13
CA SER A 182 19.75 17.18 11.19
C SER A 182 21.15 17.67 11.53
N LYS A 183 21.31 18.95 11.89
CA LYS A 183 22.58 19.52 12.34
C LYS A 183 23.05 18.89 13.64
N THR A 184 22.14 18.69 14.59
CA THR A 184 22.45 18.10 15.89
C THR A 184 22.89 16.65 15.78
N LEU A 185 22.26 15.88 14.91
CA LEU A 185 22.59 14.47 14.66
C LEU A 185 23.76 14.28 13.72
N GLY A 186 24.18 15.34 12.99
CA GLY A 186 25.26 15.29 12.02
C GLY A 186 24.90 14.48 10.76
N ILE A 187 23.69 14.69 10.25
CA ILE A 187 23.18 14.02 9.05
C ILE A 187 23.82 14.66 7.80
N ASP A 188 24.34 13.83 6.89
CA ASP A 188 24.89 14.28 5.62
C ASP A 188 23.79 14.84 4.71
N GLU A 189 24.13 15.91 3.96
CA GLU A 189 23.21 16.51 2.98
C GLU A 189 22.82 15.52 1.87
N GLN A 190 23.70 14.59 1.49
CA GLN A 190 23.43 13.60 0.47
C GLN A 190 22.33 12.61 0.89
N LEU A 191 22.25 12.27 2.18
CA LEU A 191 21.19 11.40 2.71
C LEU A 191 19.82 12.05 2.61
N LYS A 192 19.74 13.38 2.68
CA LYS A 192 18.49 14.14 2.57
C LYS A 192 17.92 14.20 1.15
N THR A 193 18.72 13.84 0.14
CA THR A 193 18.34 13.87 -1.27
C THR A 193 17.98 12.50 -1.84
N VAL A 194 17.92 11.48 -1.00
CA VAL A 194 17.55 10.12 -1.43
C VAL A 194 16.04 10.06 -1.67
N ASP A 195 15.66 9.72 -2.89
CA ASP A 195 14.26 9.51 -3.25
C ASP A 195 13.66 8.36 -2.43
N GLY A 196 12.46 8.54 -1.93
CA GLY A 196 11.76 7.55 -1.11
C GLY A 196 12.04 7.64 0.38
N LEU A 197 12.93 8.53 0.85
CA LEU A 197 13.14 8.80 2.27
C LEU A 197 12.52 10.15 2.65
N ASP A 198 11.50 10.12 3.50
CA ASP A 198 10.96 11.33 4.10
C ASP A 198 11.80 11.83 5.30
N GLN A 199 11.47 13.02 5.82
CA GLN A 199 12.19 13.64 6.91
C GLN A 199 12.16 12.82 8.21
N ASP A 200 11.05 12.16 8.49
CA ASP A 200 10.87 11.35 9.70
C ASP A 200 11.64 10.04 9.60
N MET A 201 11.66 9.42 8.41
CA MET A 201 12.51 8.26 8.11
C MET A 201 13.99 8.59 8.31
N ILE A 202 14.46 9.71 7.74
CA ILE A 202 15.85 10.16 7.86
C ILE A 202 16.22 10.40 9.33
N LEU A 203 15.37 11.03 10.13
CA LEU A 203 15.60 11.24 11.55
C LEU A 203 15.64 9.92 12.34
N THR A 204 14.77 8.97 11.98
CA THR A 204 14.72 7.64 12.60
C THR A 204 15.99 6.85 12.31
N LEU A 205 16.45 6.85 11.06
CA LEU A 205 17.70 6.23 10.64
C LEU A 205 18.91 6.86 11.32
N ALA A 206 18.97 8.19 11.38
CA ALA A 206 20.04 8.91 12.05
C ALA A 206 20.08 8.63 13.56
N GLY A 207 18.93 8.48 14.20
CA GLY A 207 18.83 8.06 15.60
C GLY A 207 19.36 6.65 15.85
N LYS A 208 19.35 5.79 14.84
CA LYS A 208 19.91 4.42 14.87
C LYS A 208 21.35 4.34 14.34
N GLY A 209 21.94 5.48 13.98
CA GLY A 209 23.35 5.58 13.60
C GLY A 209 23.63 5.70 12.10
N VAL A 210 22.60 5.60 11.24
CA VAL A 210 22.70 5.76 9.79
C VAL A 210 22.60 7.25 9.44
N LYS A 211 23.73 7.88 9.14
CA LYS A 211 23.83 9.34 8.99
C LYS A 211 24.37 9.79 7.64
N THR A 212 24.96 8.87 6.90
CA THR A 212 25.55 9.11 5.59
C THR A 212 24.94 8.20 4.54
N LEU A 213 25.15 8.54 3.28
CA LEU A 213 24.73 7.69 2.17
C LEU A 213 25.46 6.34 2.18
N ASP A 214 26.74 6.34 2.61
CA ASP A 214 27.52 5.10 2.73
C ASP A 214 26.94 4.19 3.82
N ASP A 215 26.56 4.76 4.98
CA ASP A 215 25.90 3.97 6.04
C ASP A 215 24.59 3.35 5.54
N LEU A 216 23.82 4.07 4.72
CA LEU A 216 22.59 3.55 4.12
C LEU A 216 22.86 2.45 3.10
N ALA A 217 23.90 2.62 2.27
CA ALA A 217 24.27 1.64 1.25
C ALA A 217 24.82 0.33 1.83
N ASP A 218 25.37 0.37 3.05
CA ASP A 218 25.87 -0.81 3.76
C ASP A 218 24.75 -1.63 4.43
N LEU A 219 23.51 -1.09 4.51
CA LEU A 219 22.38 -1.80 5.09
C LEU A 219 21.76 -2.81 4.10
N ALA A 220 21.43 -3.98 4.63
CA ALA A 220 20.55 -4.90 3.91
C ALA A 220 19.11 -4.39 3.93
N ALA A 221 18.32 -4.75 2.90
CA ALA A 221 16.92 -4.33 2.83
C ALA A 221 16.11 -4.73 4.07
N ASP A 222 16.35 -5.93 4.60
CA ASP A 222 15.68 -6.43 5.81
C ASP A 222 16.04 -5.58 7.05
N GLU A 223 17.28 -5.13 7.17
CA GLU A 223 17.74 -4.26 8.27
C GLU A 223 17.10 -2.86 8.16
N LEU A 224 16.98 -2.33 6.95
CA LEU A 224 16.31 -1.06 6.70
C LEU A 224 14.83 -1.13 7.10
N MET A 225 14.14 -2.20 6.71
CA MET A 225 12.75 -2.47 7.09
C MET A 225 12.58 -2.57 8.61
N GLU A 226 13.47 -3.29 9.31
CA GLU A 226 13.44 -3.39 10.77
C GLU A 226 13.71 -2.04 11.45
N MET A 227 14.56 -1.21 10.87
CA MET A 227 14.87 0.12 11.39
C MET A 227 13.72 1.11 11.21
N LEU A 228 13.05 1.10 10.09
CA LEU A 228 11.94 2.01 9.79
C LEU A 228 10.59 1.52 10.32
N GLY A 229 10.44 0.20 10.55
CA GLY A 229 9.19 -0.46 10.92
C GLY A 229 8.35 -0.84 9.70
N GLU A 230 7.60 -1.93 9.82
CA GLU A 230 6.82 -2.52 8.72
C GLU A 230 5.74 -1.58 8.13
N ASN A 231 5.37 -0.51 8.84
CA ASN A 231 4.31 0.41 8.41
C ASN A 231 4.81 1.70 7.73
N VAL A 232 6.11 1.89 7.60
CA VAL A 232 6.70 3.18 7.14
C VAL A 232 7.02 3.17 5.65
N LEU A 233 7.17 1.99 5.03
CA LEU A 233 7.48 1.83 3.60
C LEU A 233 6.26 1.45 2.74
N SER A 234 5.04 1.66 3.25
CA SER A 234 3.79 1.35 2.56
C SER A 234 2.98 2.60 2.17
N GLU A 235 3.61 3.76 2.07
CA GLU A 235 3.01 4.98 1.48
C GLU A 235 3.72 5.38 0.21
#